data_8ff2aee4922a6c1c5e9aaa5b7b05c5d5
#
_entry.id   8ff2aee4922a6c1c5e9aaa5b7b05c5d5
#
_cell.length_a   1.000
_cell.length_b   1.000
_cell.length_c   1.000
_cell.angle_alpha   90.00
_cell.angle_beta   90.00
_cell.angle_gamma   90.00
#
_symmetry.space_group_name_H-M   'P 1'
#
loop_
_entity.id
_entity.type
_entity.pdbx_description
1 polymer ?
#
loop_
_entity_poly.entity_id
_entity_poly.type
_entity_poly.pdbx_seq_one_letter_code
_entity_poly.pdbx_strand_id
1 'polypeptide(L)'
;PEVDAVWGIPPTVAIEQRLSRGGRKSTVATTTEVWHFLRLLYVKLGVQYCPACSDFHAPPDSWVAVRPQTPESIAAQLLKDYRGQHIGLLAPLVIGRKGLYTDLAKWAKGKGYTQLRVDGEFLPTDKWPKLDRYKEHTLELPVASLLVDVDHEAELRRALAEALEHGKGVLHLLTPLKSAGTSAKALAGKLTPPRLAAE
;
A
#
# COMPACT_ATOMS: atom_id res chain seq x y z
N PRO A 1 -42.45 -22.01 -43.45
CA PRO A 1 -43.44 -23.04 -43.57
C PRO A 1 -43.89 -23.48 -42.19
N GLU A 2 -45.18 -23.50 -41.97
CA GLU A 2 -45.81 -24.07 -40.79
C GLU A 2 -45.73 -25.58 -40.89
N VAL A 3 -45.20 -26.25 -39.87
CA VAL A 3 -45.05 -27.70 -39.80
C VAL A 3 -45.69 -28.19 -38.54
N ASP A 4 -46.64 -29.06 -38.60
CA ASP A 4 -47.38 -29.57 -37.44
C ASP A 4 -46.56 -30.57 -36.62
N ALA A 5 -45.71 -31.37 -37.26
CA ALA A 5 -44.82 -32.29 -36.61
C ALA A 5 -43.65 -32.74 -37.52
N VAL A 6 -42.50 -32.96 -36.91
CA VAL A 6 -41.30 -33.51 -37.59
C VAL A 6 -40.84 -34.76 -36.86
N TRP A 7 -40.79 -35.89 -37.58
CA TRP A 7 -40.39 -37.21 -37.05
C TRP A 7 -39.10 -37.68 -37.66
N GLY A 8 -38.33 -38.50 -36.91
CA GLY A 8 -37.13 -39.14 -37.44
C GLY A 8 -35.88 -38.25 -37.51
N ILE A 9 -35.84 -37.17 -36.76
CA ILE A 9 -34.63 -36.33 -36.65
C ILE A 9 -33.59 -37.09 -35.81
N PRO A 10 -32.42 -37.43 -36.35
CA PRO A 10 -31.33 -38.01 -35.57
C PRO A 10 -30.77 -36.97 -34.59
N PRO A 11 -30.03 -37.43 -33.58
CA PRO A 11 -29.35 -36.48 -32.69
C PRO A 11 -28.49 -35.50 -33.51
N THR A 12 -28.78 -34.23 -33.42
CA THR A 12 -28.08 -33.19 -34.16
C THR A 12 -27.10 -32.47 -33.26
N VAL A 13 -25.89 -32.28 -33.73
CA VAL A 13 -24.85 -31.48 -33.07
C VAL A 13 -24.71 -30.19 -33.88
N ALA A 14 -25.00 -29.06 -33.25
CA ALA A 14 -24.72 -27.77 -33.83
C ALA A 14 -23.37 -27.27 -33.30
N ILE A 15 -22.44 -27.02 -34.21
CA ILE A 15 -21.18 -26.36 -33.88
C ILE A 15 -21.32 -24.91 -34.31
N GLU A 16 -21.50 -24.03 -33.34
CA GLU A 16 -21.49 -22.59 -33.57
C GLU A 16 -20.06 -22.05 -33.52
N GLN A 17 -19.61 -21.50 -34.64
CA GLN A 17 -18.42 -20.66 -34.60
C GLN A 17 -18.84 -19.27 -34.10
N ARG A 18 -18.45 -18.91 -32.90
CA ARG A 18 -18.66 -17.54 -32.40
C ARG A 18 -17.91 -16.56 -33.29
N LEU A 19 -18.66 -15.85 -34.11
CA LEU A 19 -18.17 -14.74 -34.93
C LEU A 19 -18.03 -13.43 -34.14
N SER A 20 -18.03 -13.47 -32.80
CA SER A 20 -17.83 -12.30 -31.98
C SER A 20 -16.40 -11.78 -32.20
N ARG A 21 -16.27 -10.79 -33.08
CA ARG A 21 -15.02 -10.04 -33.22
C ARG A 21 -14.69 -9.42 -31.87
N GLY A 22 -13.56 -9.71 -31.33
CA GLY A 22 -13.05 -9.08 -30.11
C GLY A 22 -13.07 -7.56 -30.29
N GLY A 23 -13.47 -6.83 -29.25
CA GLY A 23 -13.43 -5.36 -29.25
C GLY A 23 -12.00 -4.84 -29.43
N ARG A 24 -11.85 -3.53 -29.72
CA ARG A 24 -10.55 -2.85 -29.92
C ARG A 24 -9.49 -3.15 -28.82
N LYS A 25 -9.95 -3.50 -27.62
CA LYS A 25 -9.10 -3.80 -26.46
C LYS A 25 -8.94 -5.30 -26.20
N SER A 26 -9.53 -6.18 -27.05
CA SER A 26 -9.42 -7.61 -26.88
C SER A 26 -8.06 -8.11 -27.38
N THR A 27 -7.41 -8.92 -26.56
CA THR A 27 -6.20 -9.67 -26.92
C THR A 27 -6.52 -11.14 -27.04
N VAL A 28 -5.64 -11.93 -27.67
CA VAL A 28 -5.78 -13.40 -27.71
C VAL A 28 -5.98 -13.95 -26.30
N ALA A 29 -5.19 -13.47 -25.33
CA ALA A 29 -5.24 -13.92 -23.95
C ALA A 29 -6.60 -13.68 -23.27
N THR A 30 -7.27 -12.55 -23.57
CA THR A 30 -8.59 -12.23 -23.02
C THR A 30 -9.72 -12.96 -23.75
N THR A 31 -9.58 -13.18 -25.06
CA THR A 31 -10.59 -13.88 -25.86
C THR A 31 -10.61 -15.38 -25.59
N THR A 32 -9.45 -15.97 -25.31
CA THR A 32 -9.28 -17.39 -24.95
C THR A 32 -9.39 -17.68 -23.46
N GLU A 33 -9.62 -16.66 -22.63
CA GLU A 33 -9.64 -16.72 -21.16
C GLU A 33 -8.31 -17.14 -20.51
N VAL A 34 -7.26 -17.37 -21.29
CA VAL A 34 -5.93 -17.73 -20.78
C VAL A 34 -5.41 -16.72 -19.76
N TRP A 35 -5.71 -15.43 -19.98
CA TRP A 35 -5.33 -14.37 -19.05
C TRP A 35 -5.91 -14.58 -17.64
N HIS A 36 -7.14 -15.09 -17.55
CA HIS A 36 -7.79 -15.38 -16.28
C HIS A 36 -7.03 -16.46 -15.49
N PHE A 37 -6.64 -17.53 -16.16
CA PHE A 37 -5.86 -18.59 -15.53
C PHE A 37 -4.45 -18.15 -15.16
N LEU A 38 -3.79 -17.32 -15.99
CA LEU A 38 -2.48 -16.77 -15.68
C LEU A 38 -2.55 -15.86 -14.42
N ARG A 39 -3.56 -14.99 -14.32
CA ARG A 39 -3.75 -14.18 -13.12
C ARG A 39 -3.92 -15.04 -11.88
N LEU A 40 -4.73 -16.10 -11.97
CA LEU A 40 -4.94 -17.01 -10.85
C LEU A 40 -3.62 -17.71 -10.44
N LEU A 41 -2.84 -18.13 -11.42
CA LEU A 41 -1.53 -18.75 -11.20
C LEU A 41 -0.60 -17.80 -10.44
N TYR A 42 -0.46 -16.55 -10.92
CA TYR A 42 0.40 -15.55 -10.27
C TYR A 42 -0.08 -15.18 -8.87
N VAL A 43 -1.40 -15.06 -8.66
CA VAL A 43 -1.96 -14.76 -7.33
C VAL A 43 -1.72 -15.91 -6.35
N LYS A 44 -1.80 -17.16 -6.80
CA LYS A 44 -1.68 -18.33 -5.91
C LYS A 44 -0.24 -18.78 -5.67
N LEU A 45 0.62 -18.70 -6.67
CA LEU A 45 1.97 -19.27 -6.66
C LEU A 45 3.07 -18.22 -6.86
N GLY A 46 2.72 -17.02 -7.34
CA GLY A 46 3.69 -15.97 -7.61
C GLY A 46 4.27 -15.38 -6.33
N VAL A 47 5.52 -14.99 -6.39
CA VAL A 47 6.18 -14.18 -5.37
C VAL A 47 6.34 -12.77 -5.92
N GLN A 48 5.73 -11.80 -5.24
CA GLN A 48 5.86 -10.39 -5.62
C GLN A 48 7.18 -9.84 -5.09
N TYR A 49 7.90 -9.11 -5.92
CA TYR A 49 9.14 -8.41 -5.53
C TYR A 49 8.93 -6.90 -5.58
N CYS A 50 9.58 -6.19 -4.65
CA CYS A 50 9.53 -4.74 -4.59
C CYS A 50 10.37 -4.12 -5.71
N PRO A 51 9.78 -3.36 -6.66
CA PRO A 51 10.52 -2.77 -7.77
C PRO A 51 11.48 -1.65 -7.34
N ALA A 52 11.20 -0.99 -6.21
CA ALA A 52 12.06 0.07 -5.69
C ALA A 52 13.24 -0.43 -4.85
N CYS A 53 13.11 -1.65 -4.30
CA CYS A 53 14.10 -2.22 -3.38
C CYS A 53 14.94 -3.33 -4.03
N SER A 54 14.48 -3.86 -5.18
CA SER A 54 15.15 -4.95 -5.89
C SER A 54 15.94 -4.40 -7.08
N ASP A 55 17.19 -4.80 -7.20
CA ASP A 55 17.92 -4.65 -8.44
C ASP A 55 17.66 -5.87 -9.32
N PHE A 56 16.81 -5.71 -10.34
CA PHE A 56 16.46 -6.80 -11.25
C PHE A 56 17.57 -7.17 -12.23
N HIS A 57 18.70 -6.45 -12.23
CA HIS A 57 19.92 -6.82 -12.94
C HIS A 57 20.83 -7.74 -12.10
N ALA A 58 20.60 -7.77 -10.77
CA ALA A 58 21.28 -8.66 -9.85
C ALA A 58 20.60 -10.04 -9.80
N PRO A 59 21.26 -11.08 -9.24
CA PRO A 59 20.68 -12.41 -9.09
C PRO A 59 19.35 -12.38 -8.32
N PRO A 60 18.36 -13.23 -8.67
CA PRO A 60 17.05 -13.27 -8.05
C PRO A 60 17.06 -13.44 -6.52
N ASP A 61 18.07 -14.09 -5.97
CA ASP A 61 18.22 -14.31 -4.53
C ASP A 61 18.43 -13.01 -3.73
N SER A 62 18.86 -11.94 -4.42
CA SER A 62 19.04 -10.61 -3.83
C SER A 62 17.77 -9.75 -3.90
N TRP A 63 16.73 -10.21 -4.59
CA TRP A 63 15.50 -9.43 -4.74
C TRP A 63 14.68 -9.41 -3.46
N VAL A 64 14.11 -8.25 -3.15
CA VAL A 64 13.31 -8.05 -1.94
C VAL A 64 11.87 -8.51 -2.18
N ALA A 65 11.53 -9.68 -1.64
CA ALA A 65 10.18 -10.23 -1.74
C ALA A 65 9.22 -9.44 -0.82
N VAL A 66 8.06 -9.09 -1.38
CA VAL A 66 6.92 -8.54 -0.64
C VAL A 66 6.08 -9.70 -0.13
N ARG A 67 5.81 -9.73 1.18
CA ARG A 67 5.01 -10.77 1.82
C ARG A 67 3.96 -10.12 2.72
N PRO A 68 2.77 -10.71 2.85
CA PRO A 68 1.81 -10.27 3.84
C PRO A 68 2.41 -10.43 5.24
N GLN A 69 2.15 -9.46 6.11
CA GLN A 69 2.66 -9.44 7.46
C GLN A 69 1.53 -9.19 8.45
N THR A 70 1.62 -9.82 9.61
CA THR A 70 0.72 -9.51 10.72
C THR A 70 1.31 -8.39 11.58
N PRO A 71 0.49 -7.64 12.35
CA PRO A 71 0.99 -6.64 13.28
C PRO A 71 2.05 -7.19 14.24
N GLU A 72 1.89 -8.44 14.66
CA GLU A 72 2.84 -9.12 15.55
C GLU A 72 4.18 -9.37 14.86
N SER A 73 4.16 -9.80 13.59
CA SER A 73 5.39 -10.01 12.81
C SER A 73 6.12 -8.71 12.54
N ILE A 74 5.36 -7.61 12.30
CA ILE A 74 5.92 -6.27 12.15
C ILE A 74 6.58 -5.81 13.45
N ALA A 75 5.90 -5.96 14.60
CA ALA A 75 6.45 -5.60 15.90
C ALA A 75 7.74 -6.38 16.21
N ALA A 76 7.74 -7.69 15.99
CA ALA A 76 8.90 -8.53 16.20
C ALA A 76 10.09 -8.13 15.29
N GLN A 77 9.80 -7.80 14.04
CA GLN A 77 10.82 -7.34 13.11
C GLN A 77 11.38 -5.98 13.51
N LEU A 78 10.55 -5.02 13.94
CA LEU A 78 11.01 -3.72 14.42
C LEU A 78 11.88 -3.85 15.66
N LEU A 79 11.48 -4.68 16.62
CA LEU A 79 12.30 -4.96 17.84
C LEU A 79 13.63 -5.61 17.49
N LYS A 80 13.71 -6.40 16.42
CA LYS A 80 14.95 -7.02 15.96
C LYS A 80 15.86 -6.04 15.23
N ASP A 81 15.29 -5.30 14.25
CA ASP A 81 16.07 -4.54 13.27
C ASP A 81 16.42 -3.12 13.76
N TYR A 82 15.59 -2.55 14.65
CA TYR A 82 15.71 -1.15 15.11
C TYR A 82 15.88 -0.99 16.62
N ARG A 83 16.28 -2.05 17.31
CA ARG A 83 16.49 -2.02 18.77
C ARG A 83 17.44 -0.89 19.19
N GLY A 84 17.04 -0.10 20.20
CA GLY A 84 17.80 1.04 20.69
C GLY A 84 17.74 2.28 19.78
N GLN A 85 16.96 2.25 18.70
CA GLN A 85 16.79 3.39 17.80
C GLN A 85 15.46 4.09 18.03
N HIS A 86 15.47 5.41 17.83
CA HIS A 86 14.25 6.22 17.78
C HIS A 86 13.64 6.13 16.40
N ILE A 87 12.38 5.72 16.32
CA ILE A 87 11.62 5.59 15.06
C ILE A 87 10.34 6.42 15.09
N GLY A 88 9.88 6.83 13.91
CA GLY A 88 8.56 7.41 13.72
C GLY A 88 7.67 6.46 12.95
N LEU A 89 6.44 6.28 13.43
CA LEU A 89 5.39 5.53 12.72
C LEU A 89 4.47 6.51 12.03
N LEU A 90 4.33 6.36 10.72
CA LEU A 90 3.52 7.21 9.87
C LEU A 90 2.42 6.37 9.20
N ALA A 91 1.19 6.86 9.24
CA ALA A 91 0.09 6.26 8.48
C ALA A 91 -0.12 7.04 7.18
N PRO A 92 0.05 6.44 6.00
CA PRO A 92 -0.22 7.10 4.73
C PRO A 92 -1.73 7.30 4.56
N LEU A 93 -2.16 8.57 4.49
CA LEU A 93 -3.57 8.94 4.28
C LEU A 93 -3.87 9.18 2.80
N VAL A 94 -2.91 9.76 2.09
CA VAL A 94 -3.01 10.05 0.65
C VAL A 94 -1.66 9.80 0.00
N ILE A 95 -1.64 9.10 -1.11
CA ILE A 95 -0.42 8.80 -1.87
C ILE A 95 -0.58 9.30 -3.30
N GLY A 96 0.26 10.26 -3.71
CA GLY A 96 0.37 10.75 -5.08
C GLY A 96 -0.95 11.24 -5.68
N ARG A 97 -1.75 12.03 -4.94
CA ARG A 97 -3.03 12.54 -5.43
C ARG A 97 -3.10 14.06 -5.37
N LYS A 98 -3.77 14.65 -6.35
CA LYS A 98 -4.02 16.09 -6.43
C LYS A 98 -5.12 16.52 -5.48
N GLY A 99 -4.96 17.67 -4.80
CA GLY A 99 -5.97 18.19 -3.90
C GLY A 99 -5.44 19.25 -2.93
N LEU A 100 -6.33 19.91 -2.21
CA LEU A 100 -6.00 20.96 -1.21
C LEU A 100 -5.85 20.39 0.22
N TYR A 101 -6.52 19.29 0.51
CA TYR A 101 -6.49 18.53 1.77
C TYR A 101 -6.76 19.33 3.06
N THR A 102 -7.41 20.49 2.94
CA THR A 102 -7.77 21.34 4.09
C THR A 102 -8.69 20.61 5.07
N ASP A 103 -9.64 19.82 4.57
CA ASP A 103 -10.57 19.08 5.42
C ASP A 103 -9.87 17.90 6.12
N LEU A 104 -8.88 17.28 5.48
CA LEU A 104 -8.04 16.27 6.09
C LEU A 104 -7.21 16.84 7.24
N ALA A 105 -6.66 18.05 7.07
CA ALA A 105 -5.93 18.75 8.13
C ALA A 105 -6.84 19.12 9.32
N LYS A 106 -8.08 19.56 9.05
CA LYS A 106 -9.09 19.81 10.09
C LYS A 106 -9.46 18.54 10.85
N TRP A 107 -9.65 17.44 10.13
CA TRP A 107 -9.91 16.14 10.71
C TRP A 107 -8.77 15.70 11.63
N ALA A 108 -7.51 15.77 11.15
CA ALA A 108 -6.34 15.42 11.94
C ALA A 108 -6.23 16.29 13.22
N LYS A 109 -6.45 17.59 13.09
CA LYS A 109 -6.52 18.51 14.24
C LYS A 109 -7.62 18.13 15.24
N GLY A 110 -8.82 17.79 14.76
CA GLY A 110 -9.93 17.33 15.60
C GLY A 110 -9.64 16.01 16.34
N LYS A 111 -8.75 15.19 15.81
CA LYS A 111 -8.23 13.95 16.44
C LYS A 111 -7.04 14.19 17.38
N GLY A 112 -6.56 15.44 17.51
CA GLY A 112 -5.46 15.80 18.40
C GLY A 112 -4.07 15.79 17.75
N TYR A 113 -3.98 15.49 16.45
CA TYR A 113 -2.69 15.53 15.73
C TYR A 113 -2.32 16.95 15.39
N THR A 114 -1.17 17.39 15.85
CA THR A 114 -0.69 18.77 15.67
C THR A 114 -0.01 19.01 14.32
N GLN A 115 0.41 17.95 13.65
CA GLN A 115 1.14 18.02 12.40
C GLN A 115 0.72 16.90 11.45
N LEU A 116 0.87 17.15 10.13
CA LEU A 116 0.85 16.15 9.07
C LEU A 116 2.16 16.24 8.29
N ARG A 117 2.62 15.12 7.78
CA ARG A 117 3.77 15.10 6.88
C ARG A 117 3.29 15.15 5.44
N VAL A 118 3.71 16.19 4.70
CA VAL A 118 3.33 16.41 3.30
C VAL A 118 4.60 16.42 2.45
N ASP A 119 4.67 15.55 1.47
CA ASP A 119 5.81 15.43 0.53
C ASP A 119 7.18 15.37 1.25
N GLY A 120 7.20 14.82 2.46
CA GLY A 120 8.42 14.71 3.28
C GLY A 120 8.62 15.81 4.32
N GLU A 121 7.80 16.87 4.34
CA GLU A 121 7.90 17.97 5.29
C GLU A 121 6.75 17.93 6.32
N PHE A 122 7.05 18.26 7.58
CA PHE A 122 6.03 18.35 8.63
C PHE A 122 5.39 19.73 8.61
N LEU A 123 4.06 19.76 8.40
CA LEU A 123 3.25 20.97 8.36
C LEU A 123 2.27 20.99 9.54
N PRO A 124 2.11 22.14 10.22
CA PRO A 124 1.20 22.25 11.35
C PRO A 124 -0.27 22.22 10.89
N THR A 125 -1.11 21.48 11.61
CA THR A 125 -2.54 21.34 11.29
C THR A 125 -3.37 22.57 11.68
N ASP A 126 -2.88 23.40 12.58
CA ASP A 126 -3.55 24.64 13.03
C ASP A 126 -3.40 25.79 12.03
N LYS A 127 -2.27 25.85 11.34
CA LYS A 127 -1.92 26.83 10.30
C LYS A 127 -1.66 26.14 8.98
N TRP A 128 -2.68 25.43 8.48
CA TRP A 128 -2.54 24.65 7.26
C TRP A 128 -2.23 25.53 6.05
N PRO A 129 -1.10 25.31 5.36
CA PRO A 129 -0.76 26.05 4.16
C PRO A 129 -1.68 25.68 3.01
N LYS A 130 -1.87 26.59 2.07
CA LYS A 130 -2.59 26.29 0.84
C LYS A 130 -1.70 25.45 -0.09
N LEU A 131 -1.98 24.17 -0.19
CA LEU A 131 -1.29 23.28 -1.11
C LEU A 131 -1.71 23.55 -2.56
N ASP A 132 -0.83 23.22 -3.53
CA ASP A 132 -1.14 23.35 -4.95
C ASP A 132 -2.12 22.23 -5.34
N ARG A 133 -3.35 22.61 -5.72
CA ARG A 133 -4.40 21.66 -6.10
C ARG A 133 -4.09 20.85 -7.36
N TYR A 134 -3.13 21.27 -8.17
CA TYR A 134 -2.77 20.62 -9.44
C TYR A 134 -1.55 19.71 -9.31
N LYS A 135 -0.78 19.86 -8.24
CA LYS A 135 0.34 19.00 -7.91
C LYS A 135 -0.13 17.75 -7.16
N GLU A 136 0.53 16.64 -7.39
CA GLU A 136 0.33 15.42 -6.61
C GLU A 136 1.04 15.55 -5.27
N HIS A 137 0.32 15.20 -4.21
CA HIS A 137 0.82 15.26 -2.84
C HIS A 137 0.70 13.89 -2.17
N THR A 138 1.66 13.58 -1.32
CA THR A 138 1.61 12.45 -0.40
C THR A 138 1.48 12.97 1.02
N LEU A 139 0.40 12.61 1.70
CA LEU A 139 0.11 13.02 3.07
C LEU A 139 0.18 11.81 4.00
N GLU A 140 0.93 11.98 5.07
CA GLU A 140 1.15 10.95 6.09
C GLU A 140 0.82 11.52 7.46
N LEU A 141 0.13 10.71 8.28
CA LEU A 141 -0.18 11.03 9.66
C LEU A 141 0.94 10.53 10.57
N PRO A 142 1.64 11.39 11.31
CA PRO A 142 2.60 10.94 12.30
C PRO A 142 1.87 10.44 13.55
N VAL A 143 1.77 9.11 13.67
CA VAL A 143 1.02 8.46 14.76
C VAL A 143 1.84 8.42 16.04
N ALA A 144 3.10 8.00 15.94
CA ALA A 144 3.96 7.88 17.11
C ALA A 144 5.44 8.14 16.77
N SER A 145 6.18 8.61 17.79
CA SER A 145 7.64 8.68 17.78
C SER A 145 8.11 8.04 19.07
N LEU A 146 8.80 6.91 18.97
CA LEU A 146 9.16 6.11 20.13
C LEU A 146 10.55 5.46 20.00
N LEU A 147 11.14 5.13 21.14
CA LEU A 147 12.34 4.32 21.22
C LEU A 147 11.96 2.84 21.13
N VAL A 148 12.60 2.12 20.22
CA VAL A 148 12.36 0.68 20.07
C VAL A 148 13.17 -0.07 21.12
N ASP A 149 12.48 -0.52 22.17
CA ASP A 149 13.06 -1.35 23.21
C ASP A 149 12.03 -2.37 23.72
N VAL A 150 12.52 -3.40 24.40
CA VAL A 150 11.66 -4.44 25.00
C VAL A 150 10.72 -3.87 26.05
N ASP A 151 11.20 -2.89 26.83
CA ASP A 151 10.41 -2.25 27.88
C ASP A 151 9.23 -1.42 27.33
N HIS A 152 9.31 -0.99 26.06
CA HIS A 152 8.30 -0.19 25.37
C HIS A 152 7.48 -1.01 24.34
N GLU A 153 7.57 -2.34 24.38
CA GLU A 153 6.88 -3.20 23.39
C GLU A 153 5.37 -2.98 23.39
N ALA A 154 4.73 -2.81 24.54
CA ALA A 154 3.29 -2.57 24.61
C ALA A 154 2.87 -1.25 23.94
N GLU A 155 3.68 -0.21 24.10
CA GLU A 155 3.48 1.07 23.44
C GLU A 155 3.67 0.95 21.93
N LEU A 156 4.72 0.26 21.50
CA LEU A 156 4.98 -0.02 20.08
C LEU A 156 3.80 -0.76 19.43
N ARG A 157 3.29 -1.81 20.08
CA ARG A 157 2.14 -2.58 19.55
C ARG A 157 0.89 -1.73 19.43
N ARG A 158 0.59 -0.88 20.41
CA ARG A 158 -0.55 0.04 20.37
C ARG A 158 -0.39 1.05 19.25
N ALA A 159 0.78 1.68 19.11
CA ALA A 159 1.06 2.63 18.06
C ALA A 159 1.03 2.00 16.66
N LEU A 160 1.48 0.74 16.52
CA LEU A 160 1.36 -0.02 15.27
C LEU A 160 -0.10 -0.27 14.89
N ALA A 161 -0.94 -0.71 15.84
CA ALA A 161 -2.36 -0.93 15.59
C ALA A 161 -3.05 0.34 15.10
N GLU A 162 -2.79 1.48 15.77
CA GLU A 162 -3.32 2.79 15.39
C GLU A 162 -2.83 3.24 14.01
N ALA A 163 -1.52 3.05 13.72
CA ALA A 163 -0.95 3.41 12.42
C ALA A 163 -1.54 2.58 11.27
N LEU A 164 -1.71 1.27 11.49
CA LEU A 164 -2.31 0.37 10.51
C LEU A 164 -3.80 0.66 10.28
N GLU A 165 -4.53 1.01 11.33
CA GLU A 165 -5.94 1.41 11.22
C GLU A 165 -6.09 2.67 10.33
N HIS A 166 -5.35 3.73 10.63
CA HIS A 166 -5.39 4.97 9.84
C HIS A 166 -4.84 4.81 8.44
N GLY A 167 -3.77 4.02 8.28
CA GLY A 167 -3.12 3.73 6.99
C GLY A 167 -3.79 2.62 6.19
N LYS A 168 -4.94 2.07 6.64
CA LYS A 168 -5.68 0.98 5.97
C LYS A 168 -4.80 -0.24 5.67
N GLY A 169 -4.06 -0.69 6.68
CA GLY A 169 -3.14 -1.83 6.57
C GLY A 169 -1.74 -1.48 6.09
N VAL A 170 -1.44 -0.20 5.85
CA VAL A 170 -0.11 0.26 5.44
C VAL A 170 0.47 1.21 6.48
N LEU A 171 1.74 1.04 6.78
CA LEU A 171 2.48 2.00 7.59
C LEU A 171 3.84 2.34 6.95
N HIS A 172 4.30 3.54 7.20
CA HIS A 172 5.65 3.96 6.82
C HIS A 172 6.51 4.16 8.07
N LEU A 173 7.75 3.71 7.98
CA LEU A 173 8.73 3.86 9.05
C LEU A 173 9.67 5.01 8.73
N LEU A 174 9.79 5.96 9.65
CA LEU A 174 10.73 7.07 9.56
C LEU A 174 11.95 6.80 10.45
N THR A 175 13.12 6.67 9.84
CA THR A 175 14.41 6.41 10.52
C THR A 175 15.55 7.20 9.86
N PRO A 176 16.62 7.53 10.60
CA PRO A 176 16.72 7.61 12.04
C PRO A 176 16.08 8.89 12.57
N LEU A 177 15.38 8.81 13.69
CA LEU A 177 15.00 9.99 14.45
C LEU A 177 16.11 10.28 15.46
N LYS A 178 16.69 11.47 15.42
CA LYS A 178 17.55 11.93 16.52
C LYS A 178 16.68 12.14 17.75
N SER A 179 17.17 11.69 18.91
CA SER A 179 16.46 11.69 20.20
C SER A 179 15.66 12.96 20.51
N ALA A 180 14.59 12.81 21.30
CA ALA A 180 13.64 13.84 21.70
C ALA A 180 14.31 15.18 22.08
N GLY A 181 14.06 16.22 21.32
CA GLY A 181 14.63 17.57 21.46
C GLY A 181 14.84 18.27 20.12
N THR A 182 14.71 17.57 19.03
CA THR A 182 14.97 18.10 17.70
C THR A 182 13.66 18.58 17.06
N SER A 183 13.60 19.88 16.74
CA SER A 183 12.45 20.51 16.09
C SER A 183 12.01 19.75 14.82
N ALA A 184 10.78 19.98 14.37
CA ALA A 184 10.15 19.38 13.17
C ALA A 184 11.06 19.34 11.91
N LYS A 185 12.07 20.22 11.84
CA LYS A 185 13.06 20.27 10.77
C LYS A 185 14.05 19.08 10.78
N ALA A 186 14.22 18.40 11.93
CA ALA A 186 15.11 17.26 12.06
C ALA A 186 14.43 15.90 11.86
N LEU A 187 13.10 15.88 11.79
CA LEU A 187 12.31 14.71 11.43
C LEU A 187 12.30 14.43 9.91
N ALA A 188 12.95 15.27 9.10
CA ALA A 188 13.15 15.05 7.66
C ALA A 188 14.25 13.99 7.42
N GLY A 189 14.15 12.84 8.07
CA GLY A 189 14.93 11.65 7.75
C GLY A 189 14.47 11.02 6.43
N LYS A 190 15.36 10.33 5.73
CA LYS A 190 15.00 9.54 4.56
C LYS A 190 13.90 8.55 4.93
N LEU A 191 12.78 8.59 4.22
CA LEU A 191 11.81 7.50 4.19
C LEU A 191 12.56 6.25 3.78
N THR A 192 12.66 5.31 4.69
CA THR A 192 13.03 3.95 4.29
C THR A 192 11.81 3.40 3.57
N PRO A 193 11.92 2.92 2.31
CA PRO A 193 10.80 2.32 1.64
C PRO A 193 10.20 1.23 2.53
N PRO A 194 8.88 1.07 2.56
CA PRO A 194 8.22 0.15 3.47
C PRO A 194 8.71 -1.26 3.19
N ARG A 195 9.54 -1.81 4.07
CA ARG A 195 9.82 -3.24 4.10
C ARG A 195 8.64 -4.02 4.66
N LEU A 196 7.62 -3.29 5.14
CA LEU A 196 6.52 -3.81 5.92
C LEU A 196 5.21 -3.29 5.30
N ALA A 197 4.59 -4.10 4.45
CA ALA A 197 3.19 -3.95 4.08
C ALA A 197 2.40 -5.02 4.83
N ALA A 198 1.37 -4.61 5.59
CA ALA A 198 0.35 -5.53 6.10
C ALA A 198 -0.83 -5.47 5.13
N GLU A 199 -1.25 -6.59 4.59
CA GLU A 199 -2.51 -6.79 3.86
C GLU A 199 -3.55 -7.45 4.77
#